data_caf17f2aa51d44e2491f0a4420a947ca
#
_entry.id   caf17f2aa51d44e2491f0a4420a947ca
#
_cell.length_a   1.000
_cell.length_b   1.000
_cell.length_c   1.000
_cell.angle_alpha   90.00
_cell.angle_beta   90.00
_cell.angle_gamma   90.00
#
_symmetry.space_group_name_H-M   'P 1'
#
loop_
_entity.id
_entity.type
_entity.pdbx_description
1 polymer ?
#
loop_
_entity_poly.entity_id
_entity_poly.type
_entity_poly.pdbx_seq_one_letter_code
_entity_poly.pdbx_strand_id
1 'polypeptide(L)'
;MRAATRAVLGSVLGVCTATAFAFAAQTAAPAPDASATKQAEASFQFDRTGLPVPRFTLRIREDGSGRYQADQAETPATATSMRGQAAQHIDRPINVTRGTVAKIFKAARAANYFHIECASKAKNIADTGKKTLTYTGADGSGSCTYNYSENKAVDALTSTFLAIAFTMDEGRRLEFLHRYDRLGLDAEMISLSQEVEAGRALELGTIASTLAVIADDTAVIQRVRLRAQKMLEQVAAENH
;
A
#
# COMPACT_ATOMS: atom_id res chain seq x y z
N MET A 1 18.53 25.56 72.89
CA MET A 1 19.17 24.99 74.13
C MET A 1 19.99 23.81 73.69
N ARG A 2 21.28 24.00 73.84
CA ARG A 2 22.31 23.09 74.43
C ARG A 2 22.40 21.72 73.78
N ALA A 3 23.50 21.20 73.35
CA ALA A 3 24.96 21.35 73.49
C ALA A 3 25.51 20.02 72.99
N ALA A 4 26.43 20.02 72.08
CA ALA A 4 27.87 19.82 72.24
C ALA A 4 28.26 18.51 72.89
N THR A 5 29.17 17.75 72.24
CA THR A 5 30.56 17.47 72.70
C THR A 5 31.10 16.27 71.86
N ARG A 6 32.15 16.46 71.05
CA ARG A 6 33.57 16.15 71.21
C ARG A 6 33.86 14.71 71.69
N ALA A 7 34.70 13.88 71.01
CA ALA A 7 36.16 13.90 70.84
C ALA A 7 36.55 12.58 70.14
N VAL A 8 37.50 12.47 69.35
CA VAL A 8 38.98 12.52 69.31
C VAL A 8 39.62 11.18 68.96
N LEU A 9 40.49 11.24 67.95
CA LEU A 9 41.75 10.55 67.65
C LEU A 9 41.78 9.01 67.49
N GLY A 10 42.41 8.62 66.41
CA GLY A 10 43.06 7.33 66.23
C GLY A 10 43.61 7.14 64.80
N SER A 11 44.84 7.66 64.58
CA SER A 11 45.63 7.34 63.36
C SER A 11 46.09 5.90 63.36
N VAL A 12 45.96 5.21 62.19
CA VAL A 12 46.89 4.18 61.76
C VAL A 12 47.03 4.22 60.24
N LEU A 13 48.27 4.48 59.79
CA LEU A 13 48.67 4.34 58.39
C LEU A 13 48.68 2.85 58.02
N GLY A 14 48.02 2.57 56.89
CA GLY A 14 48.14 1.29 56.20
C GLY A 14 48.16 1.57 54.69
N VAL A 15 49.37 1.64 54.12
CA VAL A 15 49.60 1.71 52.69
C VAL A 15 49.37 0.32 52.11
N CYS A 16 48.27 0.11 51.45
CA CYS A 16 48.03 -1.03 50.54
C CYS A 16 47.90 -0.52 49.12
N THR A 17 48.96 -0.72 48.33
CA THR A 17 48.94 -0.51 46.88
C THR A 17 48.08 -1.60 46.25
N ALA A 18 46.85 -1.28 45.91
CA ALA A 18 45.96 -2.12 45.08
C ALA A 18 46.15 -1.70 43.62
N THR A 19 46.83 -2.53 42.84
CA THR A 19 46.87 -2.45 41.38
C THR A 19 45.48 -2.80 40.84
N ALA A 20 44.73 -1.78 40.39
CA ALA A 20 43.48 -1.97 39.69
C ALA A 20 43.77 -2.42 38.26
N PHE A 21 43.51 -3.69 37.97
CA PHE A 21 43.37 -4.18 36.60
C PHE A 21 42.06 -3.62 36.04
N ALA A 22 42.15 -2.63 35.17
CA ALA A 22 41.04 -2.17 34.37
C ALA A 22 40.71 -3.22 33.29
N PHE A 23 39.69 -4.05 33.51
CA PHE A 23 39.04 -4.83 32.43
C PHE A 23 38.31 -3.85 31.55
N ALA A 24 38.89 -3.52 30.40
CA ALA A 24 38.18 -2.88 29.31
C ALA A 24 37.14 -3.87 28.77
N ALA A 25 35.90 -3.72 29.17
CA ALA A 25 34.78 -4.38 28.51
C ALA A 25 34.68 -3.82 27.09
N GLN A 26 35.21 -4.56 26.12
CA GLN A 26 34.94 -4.32 24.71
C GLN A 26 33.45 -4.64 24.49
N THR A 27 32.63 -3.60 24.43
CA THR A 27 31.27 -3.68 23.90
C THR A 27 31.40 -4.04 22.42
N ALA A 28 31.21 -5.32 22.07
CA ALA A 28 31.07 -5.75 20.70
C ALA A 28 29.88 -5.00 20.11
N ALA A 29 30.14 -4.16 19.11
CA ALA A 29 29.09 -3.57 18.32
C ALA A 29 28.24 -4.72 17.72
N PRO A 30 26.91 -4.65 17.77
CA PRO A 30 26.07 -5.63 17.10
C PRO A 30 26.46 -5.66 15.62
N ALA A 31 26.87 -6.84 15.16
CA ALA A 31 27.06 -7.07 13.73
C ALA A 31 25.79 -6.64 12.98
N PRO A 32 25.90 -5.94 11.84
CA PRO A 32 24.72 -5.65 11.05
C PRO A 32 24.08 -6.98 10.67
N ASP A 33 22.79 -7.14 10.96
CA ASP A 33 21.97 -8.28 10.55
C ASP A 33 22.04 -8.44 9.02
N ALA A 34 23.03 -9.13 8.56
CA ALA A 34 23.18 -9.53 7.18
C ALA A 34 22.37 -10.81 6.98
N SER A 35 21.07 -10.70 6.85
CA SER A 35 20.19 -11.66 6.18
C SER A 35 18.74 -11.24 6.31
N ALA A 36 18.40 -10.00 6.03
CA ALA A 36 17.07 -9.73 5.51
C ALA A 36 17.05 -10.33 4.10
N THR A 37 16.61 -11.58 3.97
CA THR A 37 16.34 -12.21 2.68
C THR A 37 15.44 -11.24 1.93
N LYS A 38 15.96 -10.59 0.89
CA LYS A 38 15.25 -9.54 0.15
C LYS A 38 14.02 -10.20 -0.44
N GLN A 39 12.88 -9.98 0.21
CA GLN A 39 11.62 -10.56 -0.17
C GLN A 39 11.28 -10.10 -1.60
N ALA A 40 10.77 -11.01 -2.41
CA ALA A 40 10.44 -10.66 -3.78
C ALA A 40 9.32 -9.60 -3.81
N GLU A 41 9.48 -8.64 -4.72
CA GLU A 41 8.55 -7.53 -4.93
C GLU A 41 8.19 -7.43 -6.42
N ALA A 42 6.91 -7.32 -6.70
CA ALA A 42 6.37 -6.97 -8.01
C ALA A 42 5.79 -5.55 -7.94
N SER A 43 6.14 -4.71 -8.90
CA SER A 43 5.62 -3.35 -8.97
C SER A 43 5.02 -3.03 -10.33
N PHE A 44 4.01 -2.17 -10.30
CA PHE A 44 3.33 -1.65 -11.47
C PHE A 44 3.27 -0.13 -11.38
N GLN A 45 3.74 0.54 -12.41
CA GLN A 45 3.64 1.99 -12.56
C GLN A 45 2.75 2.32 -13.75
N PHE A 46 1.88 3.30 -13.57
CA PHE A 46 1.00 3.84 -14.59
C PHE A 46 1.20 5.35 -14.71
N ASP A 47 1.24 5.83 -15.95
CA ASP A 47 1.34 7.27 -16.26
C ASP A 47 0.49 7.59 -17.49
N ARG A 48 -0.51 8.46 -17.31
CA ARG A 48 -1.35 9.00 -18.38
C ARG A 48 -1.90 10.35 -17.97
N THR A 49 -1.51 11.38 -18.66
CA THR A 49 -2.02 12.75 -18.43
C THR A 49 -3.51 12.85 -18.74
N GLY A 50 -4.20 13.81 -18.11
CA GLY A 50 -5.62 14.08 -18.35
C GLY A 50 -6.59 13.19 -17.58
N LEU A 51 -6.10 12.30 -16.71
CA LEU A 51 -6.92 11.52 -15.79
C LEU A 51 -7.00 12.21 -14.41
N PRO A 52 -8.05 11.94 -13.62
CA PRO A 52 -8.11 12.39 -12.21
C PRO A 52 -6.92 11.90 -11.38
N VAL A 53 -6.42 10.68 -11.66
CA VAL A 53 -5.19 10.13 -11.13
C VAL A 53 -4.24 9.84 -12.29
N PRO A 54 -3.42 10.83 -12.71
CA PRO A 54 -2.59 10.69 -13.90
C PRO A 54 -1.40 9.75 -13.69
N ARG A 55 -0.99 9.51 -12.45
CA ARG A 55 0.14 8.65 -12.12
C ARG A 55 -0.10 7.90 -10.85
N PHE A 56 0.21 6.61 -10.87
CA PHE A 56 0.27 5.82 -9.65
C PHE A 56 1.33 4.71 -9.73
N THR A 57 1.73 4.20 -8.56
CA THR A 57 2.61 3.06 -8.40
C THR A 57 2.01 2.12 -7.35
N LEU A 58 1.91 0.85 -7.70
CA LEU A 58 1.60 -0.25 -6.78
C LEU A 58 2.84 -1.12 -6.61
N ARG A 59 3.21 -1.41 -5.38
CA ARG A 59 4.27 -2.36 -5.02
C ARG A 59 3.66 -3.42 -4.12
N ILE A 60 3.89 -4.68 -4.44
CA ILE A 60 3.35 -5.83 -3.71
C ILE A 60 4.48 -6.81 -3.47
N ARG A 61 4.63 -7.26 -2.22
CA ARG A 61 5.59 -8.28 -1.80
C ARG A 61 4.93 -9.64 -1.72
N GLU A 62 5.74 -10.70 -1.67
CA GLU A 62 5.24 -12.08 -1.59
C GLU A 62 4.47 -12.38 -0.30
N ASP A 63 4.65 -11.61 0.77
CA ASP A 63 3.85 -11.73 2.00
C ASP A 63 2.47 -11.06 1.91
N GLY A 64 2.16 -10.41 0.79
CA GLY A 64 0.94 -9.66 0.57
C GLY A 64 1.01 -8.20 1.03
N SER A 65 2.04 -7.81 1.77
CA SER A 65 2.23 -6.41 2.11
C SER A 65 2.58 -5.59 0.87
N GLY A 66 2.16 -4.34 0.83
CA GLY A 66 2.43 -3.49 -0.31
C GLY A 66 2.20 -2.02 -0.03
N ARG A 67 2.32 -1.23 -1.08
CA ARG A 67 2.17 0.23 -1.02
C ARG A 67 1.52 0.76 -2.28
N TYR A 68 0.52 1.59 -2.12
CA TYR A 68 -0.10 2.38 -3.18
C TYR A 68 0.34 3.83 -3.05
N GLN A 69 0.95 4.35 -4.11
CA GLN A 69 1.34 5.75 -4.22
C GLN A 69 0.70 6.33 -5.48
N ALA A 70 0.07 7.50 -5.37
CA ALA A 70 -0.61 8.11 -6.50
C ALA A 70 -0.57 9.64 -6.42
N ASP A 71 -0.56 10.27 -7.59
CA ASP A 71 -0.70 11.71 -7.73
C ASP A 71 -2.12 11.99 -8.22
N GLN A 72 -2.93 12.63 -7.40
CA GLN A 72 -4.25 13.10 -7.80
C GLN A 72 -4.14 14.49 -8.40
N ALA A 73 -4.70 14.69 -9.57
CA ALA A 73 -4.83 16.01 -10.17
C ALA A 73 -5.90 16.84 -9.44
N GLU A 74 -5.78 18.15 -9.53
CA GLU A 74 -6.84 19.04 -9.10
C GLU A 74 -8.10 18.81 -9.94
N THR A 75 -9.24 18.70 -9.28
CA THR A 75 -10.55 18.59 -9.92
C THR A 75 -11.37 19.81 -9.55
N PRO A 76 -11.79 20.65 -10.52
CA PRO A 76 -12.62 21.81 -10.22
C PRO A 76 -14.01 21.36 -9.74
N ALA A 77 -14.66 22.23 -8.97
CA ALA A 77 -16.07 22.04 -8.63
C ALA A 77 -16.92 22.06 -9.92
N THR A 78 -17.88 21.16 -9.99
CA THR A 78 -18.82 21.05 -11.14
C THR A 78 -20.26 21.28 -10.67
N ALA A 79 -21.18 21.40 -11.61
CA ALA A 79 -22.62 21.52 -11.28
C ALA A 79 -23.17 20.33 -10.47
N THR A 80 -22.52 19.16 -10.60
CA THR A 80 -22.88 17.92 -9.88
C THR A 80 -22.04 17.69 -8.62
N SER A 81 -20.92 18.40 -8.46
CA SER A 81 -20.09 18.38 -7.26
C SER A 81 -19.76 19.80 -6.83
N MET A 82 -20.39 20.26 -5.75
CA MET A 82 -20.23 21.61 -5.21
C MET A 82 -18.82 21.89 -4.69
N ARG A 83 -17.95 20.86 -4.57
CA ARG A 83 -16.57 21.00 -4.11
C ARG A 83 -15.61 20.35 -5.09
N GLY A 84 -14.62 21.11 -5.51
CA GLY A 84 -13.45 20.57 -6.16
C GLY A 84 -12.54 19.83 -5.17
N GLN A 85 -11.62 19.04 -5.69
CA GLN A 85 -10.56 18.41 -4.91
C GLN A 85 -9.22 19.03 -5.31
N ALA A 86 -8.43 19.42 -4.32
CA ALA A 86 -7.07 19.91 -4.57
C ALA A 86 -6.16 18.77 -5.02
N ALA A 87 -5.14 19.11 -5.80
CA ALA A 87 -4.08 18.17 -6.12
C ALA A 87 -3.42 17.67 -4.84
N GLN A 88 -3.18 16.35 -4.77
CA GLN A 88 -2.53 15.74 -3.60
C GLN A 88 -1.72 14.51 -3.98
N HIS A 89 -0.65 14.27 -3.22
CA HIS A 89 0.07 13.02 -3.24
C HIS A 89 -0.54 12.05 -2.22
N ILE A 90 -0.77 10.83 -2.66
CA ILE A 90 -1.37 9.75 -1.87
C ILE A 90 -0.27 8.72 -1.63
N ASP A 91 -0.16 8.27 -0.40
CA ASP A 91 0.76 7.22 -0.01
C ASP A 91 0.11 6.36 1.08
N ARG A 92 -0.30 5.12 0.72
CA ARG A 92 -1.03 4.21 1.61
C ARG A 92 -0.42 2.82 1.62
N PRO A 93 -0.21 2.21 2.79
CA PRO A 93 0.06 0.79 2.87
C PRO A 93 -1.17 0.00 2.43
N ILE A 94 -0.94 -1.14 1.80
CA ILE A 94 -1.99 -2.08 1.40
C ILE A 94 -1.59 -3.49 1.81
N ASN A 95 -2.62 -4.35 1.99
CA ASN A 95 -2.45 -5.78 2.12
C ASN A 95 -3.35 -6.45 1.09
N VAL A 96 -2.76 -7.32 0.29
CA VAL A 96 -3.45 -8.09 -0.76
C VAL A 96 -3.63 -9.53 -0.32
N THR A 97 -4.70 -10.16 -0.78
CA THR A 97 -5.00 -11.56 -0.47
C THR A 97 -3.94 -12.51 -1.02
N ARG A 98 -3.73 -13.65 -0.35
CA ARG A 98 -2.80 -14.70 -0.80
C ARG A 98 -3.10 -15.19 -2.22
N GLY A 99 -4.38 -15.23 -2.60
CA GLY A 99 -4.79 -15.62 -3.95
C GLY A 99 -4.28 -14.66 -5.02
N THR A 100 -4.41 -13.36 -4.79
CA THR A 100 -3.90 -12.31 -5.70
C THR A 100 -2.38 -12.29 -5.73
N VAL A 101 -1.71 -12.42 -4.57
CA VAL A 101 -0.25 -12.54 -4.50
C VAL A 101 0.23 -13.70 -5.36
N ALA A 102 -0.33 -14.89 -5.15
CA ALA A 102 0.04 -16.09 -5.93
C ALA A 102 -0.14 -15.88 -7.44
N LYS A 103 -1.23 -15.24 -7.87
CA LYS A 103 -1.46 -14.90 -9.29
C LYS A 103 -0.40 -13.94 -9.83
N ILE A 104 -0.08 -12.87 -9.10
CA ILE A 104 0.89 -11.86 -9.51
C ILE A 104 2.28 -12.49 -9.67
N PHE A 105 2.77 -13.19 -8.66
CA PHE A 105 4.12 -13.75 -8.67
C PHE A 105 4.27 -14.92 -9.66
N LYS A 106 3.23 -15.76 -9.80
CA LYS A 106 3.19 -16.81 -10.83
C LYS A 106 3.27 -16.20 -12.24
N ALA A 107 2.50 -15.16 -12.52
CA ALA A 107 2.50 -14.51 -13.83
C ALA A 107 3.81 -13.75 -14.10
N ALA A 108 4.40 -13.11 -13.09
CA ALA A 108 5.70 -12.44 -13.22
C ALA A 108 6.81 -13.43 -13.57
N ARG A 109 6.86 -14.59 -12.89
CA ARG A 109 7.81 -15.67 -13.18
C ARG A 109 7.57 -16.28 -14.57
N ALA A 110 6.31 -16.50 -14.97
CA ALA A 110 5.95 -16.98 -16.30
C ALA A 110 6.34 -15.99 -17.43
N ALA A 111 6.36 -14.69 -17.12
CA ALA A 111 6.84 -13.63 -18.01
C ALA A 111 8.37 -13.39 -17.91
N ASN A 112 9.13 -14.39 -17.45
CA ASN A 112 10.58 -14.30 -17.26
C ASN A 112 11.00 -13.06 -16.47
N TYR A 113 10.30 -12.81 -15.34
CA TYR A 113 10.53 -11.66 -14.46
C TYR A 113 10.46 -10.30 -15.19
N PHE A 114 9.70 -10.23 -16.28
CA PHE A 114 9.59 -9.07 -17.21
C PHE A 114 10.87 -8.81 -18.03
N HIS A 115 11.75 -9.78 -18.14
CA HIS A 115 12.90 -9.74 -19.05
C HIS A 115 12.47 -10.15 -20.47
N ILE A 116 11.41 -9.52 -20.96
CA ILE A 116 10.78 -9.74 -22.25
C ILE A 116 10.41 -8.43 -22.90
N GLU A 117 10.19 -8.44 -24.21
CA GLU A 117 9.56 -7.31 -24.89
C GLU A 117 8.05 -7.33 -24.63
N CYS A 118 7.57 -6.43 -23.75
CA CYS A 118 6.16 -6.33 -23.38
C CYS A 118 5.32 -5.51 -24.35
N ALA A 119 5.92 -4.58 -25.07
CA ALA A 119 5.21 -3.69 -25.97
C ALA A 119 4.68 -4.44 -27.20
N SER A 120 3.45 -4.16 -27.60
CA SER A 120 2.91 -4.62 -28.88
C SER A 120 3.67 -3.98 -30.05
N LYS A 121 3.86 -4.78 -31.11
CA LYS A 121 4.43 -4.32 -32.40
C LYS A 121 3.36 -3.80 -33.36
N ALA A 122 2.09 -3.85 -32.98
CA ALA A 122 0.99 -3.35 -33.80
C ALA A 122 1.14 -1.82 -34.03
N LYS A 123 0.72 -1.39 -35.21
CA LYS A 123 0.70 0.04 -35.58
C LYS A 123 -0.64 0.66 -35.18
N ASN A 124 -0.65 1.96 -34.91
CA ASN A 124 -1.87 2.74 -34.62
C ASN A 124 -2.61 2.29 -33.35
N ILE A 125 -1.88 1.89 -32.30
CA ILE A 125 -2.46 1.60 -31.00
C ILE A 125 -2.84 2.92 -30.32
N ALA A 126 -4.07 2.98 -29.79
CA ALA A 126 -4.53 4.12 -29.01
C ALA A 126 -3.62 4.30 -27.77
N ASP A 127 -3.42 5.54 -27.34
CA ASP A 127 -2.73 5.81 -26.08
C ASP A 127 -3.62 5.39 -24.90
N THR A 128 -3.24 4.31 -24.25
CA THR A 128 -3.87 3.79 -23.05
C THR A 128 -3.08 4.07 -21.77
N GLY A 129 -2.04 4.88 -21.89
CA GLY A 129 -1.11 5.24 -20.82
C GLY A 129 0.15 4.37 -20.80
N LYS A 130 1.25 4.98 -20.39
CA LYS A 130 2.53 4.29 -20.19
C LYS A 130 2.45 3.40 -18.94
N LYS A 131 2.80 2.14 -19.09
CA LYS A 131 2.80 1.14 -18.04
C LYS A 131 4.19 0.54 -17.90
N THR A 132 4.62 0.32 -16.67
CA THR A 132 5.90 -0.35 -16.38
C THR A 132 5.67 -1.41 -15.34
N LEU A 133 5.97 -2.67 -15.66
CA LEU A 133 6.06 -3.77 -14.73
C LEU A 133 7.50 -3.99 -14.33
N THR A 134 7.75 -4.20 -13.04
CA THR A 134 9.08 -4.51 -12.52
C THR A 134 8.99 -5.64 -11.51
N TYR A 135 9.93 -6.55 -11.55
CA TYR A 135 10.11 -7.60 -10.55
C TYR A 135 11.50 -7.52 -9.95
N THR A 136 11.60 -7.72 -8.65
CA THR A 136 12.87 -7.79 -7.93
C THR A 136 12.77 -8.90 -6.89
N GLY A 137 13.58 -9.93 -7.01
CA GLY A 137 13.62 -11.06 -6.07
C GLY A 137 14.98 -11.74 -6.08
N ALA A 138 15.18 -12.69 -5.18
CA ALA A 138 16.40 -13.52 -5.16
C ALA A 138 16.44 -14.50 -6.35
N ASP A 139 15.27 -14.86 -6.87
CA ASP A 139 15.05 -15.78 -7.98
C ASP A 139 15.14 -15.11 -9.37
N GLY A 140 15.17 -13.78 -9.42
CA GLY A 140 15.27 -13.02 -10.67
C GLY A 140 14.94 -11.55 -10.52
N SER A 141 15.17 -10.80 -11.59
CA SER A 141 14.80 -9.39 -11.69
C SER A 141 14.60 -8.99 -13.14
N GLY A 142 13.76 -8.00 -13.37
CA GLY A 142 13.55 -7.46 -14.71
C GLY A 142 12.48 -6.37 -14.71
N SER A 143 12.37 -5.70 -15.84
CA SER A 143 11.40 -4.64 -16.05
C SER A 143 11.03 -4.52 -17.51
N CYS A 144 9.78 -4.20 -17.80
CA CYS A 144 9.35 -3.88 -19.14
C CYS A 144 8.35 -2.73 -19.15
N THR A 145 8.42 -1.92 -20.19
CA THR A 145 7.56 -0.75 -20.37
C THR A 145 6.76 -0.88 -21.66
N TYR A 146 5.48 -0.54 -21.60
CA TYR A 146 4.55 -0.66 -22.74
C TYR A 146 3.39 0.34 -22.61
N ASN A 147 2.72 0.59 -23.72
CA ASN A 147 1.39 1.21 -23.75
C ASN A 147 0.31 0.12 -23.80
N TYR A 148 0.48 -0.86 -24.69
CA TYR A 148 -0.39 -2.03 -24.86
C TYR A 148 0.47 -3.27 -25.06
N SER A 149 0.02 -4.41 -24.55
CA SER A 149 0.71 -5.71 -24.68
C SER A 149 -0.23 -6.79 -25.19
N GLU A 150 0.27 -7.60 -26.11
CA GLU A 150 -0.43 -8.79 -26.61
C GLU A 150 -0.07 -10.04 -25.79
N ASN A 151 0.90 -9.92 -24.90
CA ASN A 151 1.29 -11.01 -24.01
C ASN A 151 0.22 -11.20 -22.92
N LYS A 152 -0.45 -12.37 -22.94
CA LYS A 152 -1.56 -12.67 -22.03
C LYS A 152 -1.19 -12.56 -20.55
N ALA A 153 0.04 -12.91 -20.17
CA ALA A 153 0.49 -12.81 -18.77
C ALA A 153 0.65 -11.33 -18.36
N VAL A 154 1.22 -10.50 -19.23
CA VAL A 154 1.38 -9.06 -19.03
C VAL A 154 0.01 -8.37 -18.97
N ASP A 155 -0.91 -8.72 -19.86
CA ASP A 155 -2.27 -8.19 -19.90
C ASP A 155 -3.07 -8.55 -18.64
N ALA A 156 -3.01 -9.81 -18.21
CA ALA A 156 -3.67 -10.25 -16.98
C ALA A 156 -3.11 -9.56 -15.73
N LEU A 157 -1.80 -9.36 -15.66
CA LEU A 157 -1.17 -8.58 -14.58
C LEU A 157 -1.58 -7.11 -14.62
N THR A 158 -1.58 -6.51 -15.81
CA THR A 158 -2.04 -5.13 -16.00
C THR A 158 -3.46 -4.96 -15.47
N SER A 159 -4.37 -5.83 -15.87
CA SER A 159 -5.77 -5.82 -15.43
C SER A 159 -5.87 -5.98 -13.91
N THR A 160 -5.08 -6.87 -13.30
CA THR A 160 -5.07 -7.06 -11.85
C THR A 160 -4.60 -5.80 -11.12
N PHE A 161 -3.48 -5.20 -11.53
CA PHE A 161 -2.96 -3.99 -10.89
C PHE A 161 -3.89 -2.78 -11.09
N LEU A 162 -4.49 -2.64 -12.27
CA LEU A 162 -5.48 -1.59 -12.54
C LEU A 162 -6.73 -1.75 -11.67
N ALA A 163 -7.21 -2.98 -11.48
CA ALA A 163 -8.37 -3.26 -10.64
C ALA A 163 -8.11 -2.98 -9.15
N ILE A 164 -6.90 -3.26 -8.65
CA ILE A 164 -6.50 -2.88 -7.28
C ILE A 164 -6.42 -1.36 -7.15
N ALA A 165 -5.77 -0.68 -8.11
CA ALA A 165 -5.67 0.78 -8.11
C ALA A 165 -7.05 1.44 -8.16
N PHE A 166 -7.95 0.92 -8.98
CA PHE A 166 -9.35 1.37 -9.05
C PHE A 166 -10.02 1.29 -7.67
N THR A 167 -9.90 0.14 -6.97
CA THR A 167 -10.47 -0.02 -5.62
C THR A 167 -9.91 1.02 -4.64
N MET A 168 -8.61 1.30 -4.71
CA MET A 168 -7.98 2.33 -3.86
C MET A 168 -8.52 3.73 -4.14
N ASP A 169 -8.74 4.07 -5.40
CA ASP A 169 -9.29 5.37 -5.81
C ASP A 169 -10.75 5.50 -5.42
N GLU A 170 -11.55 4.44 -5.59
CA GLU A 170 -12.94 4.40 -5.14
C GLU A 170 -13.04 4.53 -3.61
N GLY A 171 -12.16 3.89 -2.85
CA GLY A 171 -12.12 4.06 -1.40
C GLY A 171 -11.94 5.53 -1.00
N ARG A 172 -11.02 6.26 -1.66
CA ARG A 172 -10.84 7.70 -1.43
C ARG A 172 -12.06 8.52 -1.82
N ARG A 173 -12.68 8.16 -2.94
CA ARG A 173 -13.89 8.83 -3.41
C ARG A 173 -15.04 8.65 -2.43
N LEU A 174 -15.19 7.44 -1.89
CA LEU A 174 -16.15 7.15 -0.84
C LEU A 174 -15.86 7.94 0.45
N GLU A 175 -14.60 8.07 0.86
CA GLU A 175 -14.19 8.92 2.00
C GLU A 175 -14.60 10.39 1.76
N PHE A 176 -14.35 10.90 0.56
CA PHE A 176 -14.72 12.27 0.20
C PHE A 176 -16.24 12.46 0.21
N LEU A 177 -17.00 11.57 -0.42
CA LEU A 177 -18.46 11.64 -0.46
C LEU A 177 -19.07 11.49 0.93
N HIS A 178 -18.57 10.57 1.76
CA HIS A 178 -19.03 10.40 3.12
C HIS A 178 -18.89 11.69 3.95
N ARG A 179 -17.81 12.42 3.73
CA ARG A 179 -17.52 13.66 4.48
C ARG A 179 -18.27 14.88 3.94
N TYR A 180 -18.46 14.98 2.62
CA TYR A 180 -18.87 16.24 1.98
C TYR A 180 -20.16 16.13 1.16
N ASP A 181 -20.55 14.94 0.67
CA ASP A 181 -21.72 14.70 -0.16
C ASP A 181 -22.29 13.30 0.06
N ARG A 182 -22.96 13.11 1.19
CA ARG A 182 -23.54 11.81 1.55
C ARG A 182 -24.63 11.32 0.57
N LEU A 183 -25.25 12.23 -0.17
CA LEU A 183 -26.26 11.84 -1.17
C LEU A 183 -25.60 11.13 -2.36
N GLY A 184 -24.37 11.51 -2.71
CA GLY A 184 -23.60 10.87 -3.78
C GLY A 184 -23.18 9.44 -3.46
N LEU A 185 -23.13 9.06 -2.16
CA LEU A 185 -22.72 7.71 -1.76
C LEU A 185 -23.56 6.59 -2.36
N ASP A 186 -24.86 6.80 -2.56
CA ASP A 186 -25.73 5.72 -3.09
C ASP A 186 -25.34 5.32 -4.51
N ALA A 187 -25.16 6.30 -5.37
CA ALA A 187 -24.75 6.07 -6.76
C ALA A 187 -23.35 5.45 -6.83
N GLU A 188 -22.42 5.95 -6.00
CA GLU A 188 -21.04 5.46 -5.96
C GLU A 188 -20.95 4.02 -5.47
N MET A 189 -21.66 3.68 -4.41
CA MET A 189 -21.71 2.31 -3.88
C MET A 189 -22.38 1.33 -4.85
N ILE A 190 -23.32 1.79 -5.67
CA ILE A 190 -23.89 0.97 -6.77
C ILE A 190 -22.82 0.74 -7.83
N SER A 191 -22.13 1.79 -8.26
CA SER A 191 -21.04 1.69 -9.24
C SER A 191 -19.95 0.74 -8.77
N LEU A 192 -19.44 0.91 -7.55
CA LEU A 192 -18.44 0.02 -6.99
C LEU A 192 -18.92 -1.44 -6.95
N SER A 193 -20.19 -1.69 -6.58
CA SER A 193 -20.75 -3.05 -6.57
C SER A 193 -20.71 -3.71 -7.96
N GLN A 194 -21.04 -2.94 -8.99
CA GLN A 194 -21.01 -3.41 -10.39
C GLN A 194 -19.57 -3.70 -10.85
N GLU A 195 -18.61 -2.86 -10.46
CA GLU A 195 -17.20 -3.06 -10.80
C GLU A 195 -16.59 -4.29 -10.08
N VAL A 196 -17.01 -4.55 -8.84
CA VAL A 196 -16.64 -5.78 -8.11
C VAL A 196 -17.21 -7.02 -8.81
N GLU A 197 -18.51 -7.02 -9.16
CA GLU A 197 -19.16 -8.13 -9.86
C GLU A 197 -18.53 -8.40 -11.23
N ALA A 198 -18.05 -7.35 -11.89
CA ALA A 198 -17.38 -7.44 -13.18
C ALA A 198 -15.87 -7.79 -13.08
N GLY A 199 -15.32 -7.93 -11.86
CA GLY A 199 -13.90 -8.21 -11.62
C GLY A 199 -12.96 -7.04 -11.97
N ARG A 200 -13.49 -5.82 -12.06
CA ARG A 200 -12.72 -4.60 -12.31
C ARG A 200 -12.38 -3.81 -11.05
N ALA A 201 -12.93 -4.20 -9.90
CA ALA A 201 -12.51 -3.78 -8.57
C ALA A 201 -12.09 -5.02 -7.78
N LEU A 202 -10.82 -5.10 -7.39
CA LEU A 202 -10.24 -6.22 -6.64
C LEU A 202 -9.70 -5.75 -5.30
N GLU A 203 -9.55 -6.68 -4.37
CA GLU A 203 -8.92 -6.42 -3.06
C GLU A 203 -9.71 -5.38 -2.24
N LEU A 204 -11.02 -5.57 -2.11
CA LEU A 204 -11.88 -4.72 -1.27
C LEU A 204 -11.38 -4.57 0.17
N GLY A 205 -10.59 -5.54 0.65
CA GLY A 205 -9.92 -5.47 1.94
C GLY A 205 -9.04 -4.23 2.12
N THR A 206 -8.52 -3.66 1.03
CA THR A 206 -7.68 -2.44 1.06
C THR A 206 -8.48 -1.18 1.46
N ILE A 207 -9.78 -1.20 1.30
CA ILE A 207 -10.72 -0.12 1.66
C ILE A 207 -11.73 -0.52 2.76
N ALA A 208 -11.49 -1.65 3.43
CA ALA A 208 -12.42 -2.18 4.44
C ALA A 208 -12.71 -1.18 5.56
N SER A 209 -11.72 -0.39 5.99
CA SER A 209 -11.91 0.66 6.98
C SER A 209 -12.89 1.74 6.53
N THR A 210 -12.82 2.15 5.27
CA THR A 210 -13.75 3.12 4.69
C THR A 210 -15.17 2.55 4.61
N LEU A 211 -15.29 1.30 4.17
CA LEU A 211 -16.59 0.60 4.12
C LEU A 211 -17.20 0.46 5.52
N ALA A 212 -16.39 0.13 6.54
CA ALA A 212 -16.85 0.01 7.93
C ALA A 212 -17.39 1.34 8.47
N VAL A 213 -16.67 2.45 8.25
CA VAL A 213 -17.12 3.78 8.65
C VAL A 213 -18.47 4.14 8.01
N ILE A 214 -18.68 3.81 6.73
CA ILE A 214 -19.94 4.06 6.03
C ILE A 214 -21.06 3.15 6.57
N ALA A 215 -20.76 1.88 6.84
CA ALA A 215 -21.72 0.91 7.35
C ALA A 215 -22.27 1.29 8.73
N ASP A 216 -21.41 1.86 9.58
CA ASP A 216 -21.73 2.19 10.98
C ASP A 216 -22.35 3.60 11.14
N ASP A 217 -22.22 4.49 10.16
CA ASP A 217 -22.76 5.86 10.26
C ASP A 217 -24.28 5.89 10.07
N THR A 218 -25.02 6.05 11.17
CA THR A 218 -26.49 6.13 11.16
C THR A 218 -27.05 7.33 10.39
N ALA A 219 -26.25 8.36 10.10
CA ALA A 219 -26.64 9.49 9.26
C ALA A 219 -26.58 9.15 7.75
N VAL A 220 -25.99 8.03 7.38
CA VAL A 220 -26.03 7.47 6.02
C VAL A 220 -27.30 6.65 5.84
N ILE A 221 -27.94 6.78 4.67
CA ILE A 221 -29.19 6.05 4.36
C ILE A 221 -28.98 4.53 4.43
N GLN A 222 -29.97 3.82 4.95
CA GLN A 222 -29.90 2.40 5.27
C GLN A 222 -29.39 1.53 4.10
N ARG A 223 -29.87 1.76 2.87
CA ARG A 223 -29.48 0.94 1.71
C ARG A 223 -27.98 1.05 1.36
N VAL A 224 -27.36 2.20 1.61
CA VAL A 224 -25.91 2.41 1.45
C VAL A 224 -25.15 1.63 2.51
N ARG A 225 -25.56 1.74 3.77
CA ARG A 225 -24.97 0.99 4.89
C ARG A 225 -25.04 -0.51 4.67
N LEU A 226 -26.18 -1.04 4.26
CA LEU A 226 -26.34 -2.47 3.96
C LEU A 226 -25.45 -2.93 2.79
N ARG A 227 -25.23 -2.07 1.78
CA ARG A 227 -24.33 -2.39 0.67
C ARG A 227 -22.88 -2.42 1.14
N ALA A 228 -22.48 -1.49 2.00
CA ALA A 228 -21.14 -1.50 2.62
C ALA A 228 -20.94 -2.75 3.50
N GLN A 229 -21.93 -3.15 4.29
CA GLN A 229 -21.89 -4.38 5.10
C GLN A 229 -21.72 -5.63 4.21
N LYS A 230 -22.49 -5.74 3.12
CA LYS A 230 -22.35 -6.86 2.18
C LYS A 230 -20.93 -6.95 1.59
N MET A 231 -20.31 -5.82 1.25
CA MET A 231 -18.93 -5.80 0.77
C MET A 231 -17.93 -6.24 1.84
N LEU A 232 -18.14 -5.85 3.11
CA LEU A 232 -17.32 -6.31 4.23
C LEU A 232 -17.45 -7.83 4.47
N GLU A 233 -18.64 -8.39 4.29
CA GLU A 233 -18.86 -9.84 4.34
C GLU A 233 -18.07 -10.57 3.24
N GLN A 234 -18.01 -10.00 2.02
CA GLN A 234 -17.18 -10.53 0.94
C GLN A 234 -15.70 -10.51 1.31
N VAL A 235 -15.19 -9.40 1.85
CA VAL A 235 -13.81 -9.29 2.34
C VAL A 235 -13.51 -10.36 3.39
N ALA A 236 -14.42 -10.59 4.32
CA ALA A 236 -14.25 -11.63 5.34
C ALA A 236 -14.18 -13.03 4.72
N ALA A 237 -15.01 -13.32 3.71
CA ALA A 237 -15.02 -14.60 3.02
C ALA A 237 -13.74 -14.86 2.19
N GLU A 238 -13.14 -13.82 1.62
CA GLU A 238 -11.89 -13.93 0.83
C GLU A 238 -10.65 -14.19 1.71
N ASN A 239 -10.72 -13.87 3.01
CA ASN A 239 -9.61 -14.04 3.96
C ASN A 239 -9.62 -15.41 4.68
N HIS A 240 -10.65 -16.23 4.46
CA HIS A 240 -10.78 -17.60 4.96
C HIS A 240 -10.45 -18.65 3.91
#